data_ee0e426b1d30e619f9936e52194244cf
#
_entry.id   ee0e426b1d30e619f9936e52194244cf
#
_cell.length_a   1.000
_cell.length_b   1.000
_cell.length_c   1.000
_cell.angle_alpha   90.00
_cell.angle_beta   90.00
_cell.angle_gamma   90.00
#
_symmetry.space_group_name_H-M   'P 1'
#
loop_
_entity.id
_entity.type
_entity.pdbx_description
1 polymer ?
#
loop_
_entity_poly.entity_id
_entity_poly.type
_entity_poly.pdbx_seq_one_letter_code
_entity_poly.pdbx_strand_id
1 'polypeptide(L)'
;MTDARPVGVVVDTMIISWFFDQHPNPVADRYRALIGTRPVLLAFQTVMELRYGALHAGWGELRRRRLERRIAELTVAQPDDEMISICAELRQGCRQVGHPLGDKVHDGDRWIAAAAIRLGLPLASHDGVFAGAPRLELITVAPGP
;
A
#
# COMPACT_ATOMS: atom_id res chain seq x y z
N MET A 1 30.68 4.92 10.12
CA MET A 1 29.83 3.75 9.97
C MET A 1 28.39 4.16 10.21
N THR A 2 27.59 4.13 9.18
CA THR A 2 26.19 4.48 9.28
C THR A 2 25.42 3.29 9.84
N ASP A 3 24.70 3.52 10.92
CA ASP A 3 23.75 2.58 11.46
C ASP A 3 22.56 2.51 10.47
N ALA A 4 22.65 1.57 9.51
CA ALA A 4 21.61 1.39 8.51
C ALA A 4 20.41 0.72 9.14
N ARG A 5 19.53 1.51 9.76
CA ARG A 5 18.20 0.99 10.15
C ARG A 5 17.45 0.60 8.89
N PRO A 6 16.75 -0.55 8.90
CA PRO A 6 15.92 -0.94 7.75
C PRO A 6 14.92 0.17 7.44
N VAL A 7 14.88 0.60 6.17
CA VAL A 7 13.89 1.56 5.68
C VAL A 7 12.52 0.91 5.73
N GLY A 8 11.50 1.64 6.17
CA GLY A 8 10.13 1.17 6.18
C GLY A 8 9.59 0.87 4.78
N VAL A 9 8.47 0.22 4.72
CA VAL A 9 7.77 -0.09 3.47
C VAL A 9 6.29 0.17 3.64
N VAL A 10 5.68 0.84 2.66
CA VAL A 10 4.22 0.95 2.59
C VAL A 10 3.70 -0.29 1.88
N VAL A 11 2.73 -0.95 2.46
CA VAL A 11 2.18 -2.21 1.93
C VAL A 11 0.77 -1.97 1.41
N ASP A 12 0.53 -2.39 0.17
CA ASP A 12 -0.77 -2.28 -0.48
C ASP A 12 -1.82 -3.16 0.18
N THR A 13 -3.08 -2.82 -0.02
CA THR A 13 -4.24 -3.44 0.64
C THR A 13 -4.30 -4.95 0.41
N MET A 14 -4.09 -5.43 -0.80
CA MET A 14 -4.13 -6.86 -1.10
C MET A 14 -3.08 -7.63 -0.30
N ILE A 15 -1.85 -7.12 -0.26
CA ILE A 15 -0.75 -7.79 0.44
C ILE A 15 -1.00 -7.80 1.95
N ILE A 16 -1.41 -6.67 2.53
CA ILE A 16 -1.69 -6.65 3.97
C ILE A 16 -2.86 -7.54 4.33
N SER A 17 -3.86 -7.66 3.46
CA SER A 17 -4.95 -8.61 3.63
C SER A 17 -4.43 -10.04 3.70
N TRP A 18 -3.49 -10.39 2.83
CA TRP A 18 -2.85 -11.70 2.87
C TRP A 18 -2.06 -11.92 4.16
N PHE A 19 -1.37 -10.89 4.66
CA PHE A 19 -0.60 -11.00 5.91
C PHE A 19 -1.50 -11.18 7.12
N PHE A 20 -2.71 -10.63 7.09
CA PHE A 20 -3.70 -10.79 8.16
C PHE A 20 -4.43 -12.13 8.06
N ASP A 21 -4.45 -12.75 6.89
CA ASP A 21 -5.07 -14.05 6.68
C ASP A 21 -4.14 -15.17 7.19
N GLN A 22 -4.71 -16.16 7.85
CA GLN A 22 -3.96 -17.29 8.38
C GLN A 22 -3.79 -18.43 7.38
N HIS A 23 -4.46 -18.36 6.23
CA HIS A 23 -4.34 -19.40 5.20
C HIS A 23 -2.98 -19.32 4.50
N PRO A 24 -2.37 -20.48 4.17
CA PRO A 24 -1.13 -20.49 3.41
C PRO A 24 -1.25 -19.75 2.09
N ASN A 25 -0.27 -18.89 1.81
CA ASN A 25 -0.21 -18.13 0.56
C ASN A 25 1.27 -17.97 0.15
N PRO A 26 1.74 -18.79 -0.82
CA PRO A 26 3.13 -18.72 -1.27
C PRO A 26 3.53 -17.36 -1.85
N VAL A 27 2.61 -16.64 -2.49
CA VAL A 27 2.88 -15.29 -3.01
C VAL A 27 3.09 -14.31 -1.87
N ALA A 28 2.23 -14.36 -0.85
CA ALA A 28 2.39 -13.54 0.35
C ALA A 28 3.73 -13.82 1.03
N ASP A 29 4.16 -15.07 1.08
CA ASP A 29 5.45 -15.47 1.67
C ASP A 29 6.63 -14.86 0.91
N ARG A 30 6.54 -14.73 -0.42
CA ARG A 30 7.56 -14.05 -1.21
C ARG A 30 7.68 -12.57 -0.83
N TYR A 31 6.55 -11.89 -0.60
CA TYR A 31 6.57 -10.50 -0.13
C TYR A 31 7.12 -10.40 1.28
N ARG A 32 6.77 -11.32 2.19
CA ARG A 32 7.36 -11.34 3.53
C ARG A 32 8.87 -11.44 3.48
N ALA A 33 9.40 -12.28 2.59
CA ALA A 33 10.84 -12.44 2.41
C ALA A 33 11.49 -11.15 1.87
N LEU A 34 10.87 -10.49 0.89
CA LEU A 34 11.37 -9.24 0.33
C LEU A 34 11.32 -8.08 1.33
N ILE A 35 10.25 -7.99 2.11
CA ILE A 35 10.09 -6.96 3.13
C ILE A 35 11.08 -7.20 4.28
N GLY A 36 11.25 -8.46 4.68
CA GLY A 36 12.17 -8.82 5.75
C GLY A 36 11.82 -8.15 7.06
N THR A 37 12.80 -7.49 7.66
CA THR A 37 12.67 -6.81 8.97
C THR A 37 12.24 -5.34 8.85
N ARG A 38 11.89 -4.87 7.66
CA ARG A 38 11.46 -3.48 7.46
C ARG A 38 10.16 -3.20 8.23
N PRO A 39 10.04 -2.05 8.90
CA PRO A 39 8.76 -1.62 9.45
C PRO A 39 7.71 -1.51 8.35
N VAL A 40 6.52 -2.05 8.61
CA VAL A 40 5.39 -2.00 7.69
C VAL A 40 4.49 -0.83 8.06
N LEU A 41 4.18 0.00 7.06
CA LEU A 41 3.26 1.13 7.20
C LEU A 41 2.10 0.93 6.23
N LEU A 42 0.94 1.46 6.60
CA LEU A 42 -0.25 1.47 5.76
C LEU A 42 -0.60 2.90 5.36
N ALA A 43 -1.05 3.10 4.14
CA ALA A 43 -1.71 4.33 3.77
C ALA A 43 -3.10 4.40 4.43
N PHE A 44 -3.58 5.61 4.76
CA PHE A 44 -4.94 5.80 5.27
C PHE A 44 -5.99 5.17 4.34
N GLN A 45 -5.79 5.24 3.04
CA GLN A 45 -6.66 4.64 2.02
C GLN A 45 -6.80 3.13 2.24
N THR A 46 -5.71 2.45 2.55
CA THR A 46 -5.73 1.01 2.84
C THR A 46 -6.60 0.69 4.05
N VAL A 47 -6.55 1.50 5.09
CA VAL A 47 -7.40 1.31 6.27
C VAL A 47 -8.88 1.38 5.88
N MET A 48 -9.26 2.36 5.06
CA MET A 48 -10.63 2.46 4.54
C MET A 48 -11.01 1.22 3.74
N GLU A 49 -10.15 0.75 2.85
CA GLU A 49 -10.42 -0.43 2.01
C GLU A 49 -10.57 -1.71 2.85
N LEU A 50 -9.76 -1.87 3.89
CA LEU A 50 -9.87 -3.01 4.82
C LEU A 50 -11.20 -2.98 5.57
N ARG A 51 -11.58 -1.82 6.09
CA ARG A 51 -12.85 -1.65 6.80
C ARG A 51 -14.05 -1.86 5.88
N TYR A 52 -14.00 -1.28 4.70
CA TYR A 52 -15.05 -1.50 3.69
C TYR A 52 -15.16 -2.97 3.31
N GLY A 53 -14.04 -3.63 3.07
CA GLY A 53 -14.03 -5.06 2.74
C GLY A 53 -14.66 -5.92 3.82
N ALA A 54 -14.39 -5.63 5.09
CA ALA A 54 -14.99 -6.33 6.23
C ALA A 54 -16.52 -6.13 6.28
N LEU A 55 -16.97 -4.90 6.06
CA LEU A 55 -18.42 -4.59 6.02
C LEU A 55 -19.09 -5.26 4.83
N HIS A 56 -18.49 -5.19 3.67
CA HIS A 56 -19.02 -5.78 2.44
C HIS A 56 -19.11 -7.30 2.53
N ALA A 57 -18.14 -7.94 3.17
CA ALA A 57 -18.14 -9.39 3.40
C ALA A 57 -19.06 -9.83 4.54
N GLY A 58 -19.69 -8.89 5.23
CA GLY A 58 -20.62 -9.18 6.32
C GLY A 58 -19.93 -9.71 7.58
N TRP A 59 -18.70 -9.30 7.86
CA TRP A 59 -18.00 -9.75 9.06
C TRP A 59 -18.73 -9.30 10.33
N GLY A 60 -18.81 -10.20 11.32
CA GLY A 60 -19.38 -9.88 12.62
C GLY A 60 -18.43 -8.97 13.44
N GLU A 61 -18.97 -8.47 14.54
CA GLU A 61 -18.29 -7.50 15.41
C GLU A 61 -16.94 -8.03 15.92
N LEU A 62 -16.88 -9.30 16.33
CA LEU A 62 -15.66 -9.89 16.87
C LEU A 62 -14.52 -9.91 15.83
N ARG A 63 -14.84 -10.28 14.60
CA ARG A 63 -13.85 -10.33 13.51
C ARG A 63 -13.41 -8.92 13.12
N ARG A 64 -14.32 -7.96 13.10
CA ARG A 64 -13.99 -6.55 12.84
C ARG A 64 -13.09 -5.97 13.92
N ARG A 65 -13.31 -6.33 15.20
CA ARG A 65 -12.41 -5.91 16.29
C ARG A 65 -11.01 -6.51 16.14
N ARG A 66 -10.89 -7.74 15.67
CA ARG A 66 -9.59 -8.36 15.38
C ARG A 66 -8.85 -7.59 14.28
N LEU A 67 -9.57 -7.19 13.23
CA LEU A 67 -9.00 -6.35 12.19
C LEU A 67 -8.46 -5.05 12.76
N GLU A 68 -9.25 -4.35 13.58
CA GLU A 68 -8.83 -3.08 14.19
C GLU A 68 -7.61 -3.23 15.09
N ARG A 69 -7.49 -4.33 15.82
CA ARG A 69 -6.30 -4.61 16.62
C ARG A 69 -5.06 -4.82 15.74
N ARG A 70 -5.21 -5.50 14.62
CA ARG A 70 -4.10 -5.69 13.67
C ARG A 70 -3.66 -4.36 13.05
N ILE A 71 -4.62 -3.53 12.67
CA ILE A 71 -4.34 -2.19 12.14
C ILE A 71 -3.62 -1.34 13.20
N ALA A 72 -4.05 -1.40 14.45
CA ALA A 72 -3.47 -0.63 15.55
C ALA A 72 -2.00 -0.99 15.85
N GLU A 73 -1.55 -2.16 15.46
CA GLU A 73 -0.15 -2.58 15.58
C GLU A 73 0.77 -1.91 14.55
N LEU A 74 0.21 -1.30 13.52
CA LEU A 74 0.96 -0.72 12.41
C LEU A 74 0.87 0.80 12.43
N THR A 75 1.87 1.44 11.83
CA THR A 75 1.82 2.89 11.60
C THR A 75 0.96 3.17 10.37
N VAL A 76 0.01 4.08 10.50
CA VAL A 76 -0.86 4.51 9.40
C VAL A 76 -0.45 5.92 8.97
N ALA A 77 -0.11 6.08 7.69
CA ALA A 77 0.18 7.39 7.11
C ALA A 77 -1.13 8.14 6.85
N GLN A 78 -1.34 9.23 7.58
CA GLN A 78 -2.50 10.10 7.42
C GLN A 78 -2.23 11.14 6.32
N PRO A 79 -3.26 11.57 5.60
CA PRO A 79 -3.08 12.61 4.58
C PRO A 79 -2.72 13.94 5.24
N ASP A 80 -1.69 14.59 4.69
CA ASP A 80 -1.32 15.96 5.02
C ASP A 80 -1.31 16.78 3.72
N ASP A 81 -1.07 18.09 3.86
CA ASP A 81 -1.07 18.99 2.70
C ASP A 81 -0.06 18.57 1.63
N GLU A 82 1.12 18.13 2.05
CA GLU A 82 2.16 17.68 1.12
C GLU A 82 1.74 16.41 0.38
N MET A 83 1.13 15.44 1.07
CA MET A 83 0.62 14.23 0.42
C MET A 83 -0.49 14.56 -0.59
N ILE A 84 -1.35 15.52 -0.26
CA ILE A 84 -2.42 15.98 -1.18
C ILE A 84 -1.81 16.52 -2.46
N SER A 85 -0.80 17.37 -2.34
CA SER A 85 -0.09 17.95 -3.49
C SER A 85 0.62 16.87 -4.32
N ILE A 86 1.29 15.93 -3.67
CA ILE A 86 1.95 14.79 -4.34
C ILE A 86 0.93 13.98 -5.12
N CYS A 87 -0.23 13.71 -4.55
CA CYS A 87 -1.29 12.95 -5.23
C CYS A 87 -1.76 13.65 -6.51
N ALA A 88 -1.98 14.97 -6.44
CA ALA A 88 -2.35 15.77 -7.60
C ALA A 88 -1.26 15.78 -8.68
N GLU A 89 -0.01 15.98 -8.27
CA GLU A 89 1.15 15.97 -9.17
C GLU A 89 1.35 14.60 -9.83
N LEU A 90 1.16 13.52 -9.07
CA LEU A 90 1.26 12.16 -9.58
C LEU A 90 0.20 11.89 -10.65
N ARG A 91 -1.04 12.33 -10.42
CA ARG A 91 -2.09 12.21 -11.42
C ARG A 91 -1.73 12.92 -12.71
N GLN A 92 -1.29 14.17 -12.61
CA GLN A 92 -0.88 14.96 -13.76
C GLN A 92 0.29 14.32 -14.50
N GLY A 93 1.32 13.90 -13.78
CA GLY A 93 2.50 13.25 -14.38
C GLY A 93 2.14 11.94 -15.09
N CYS A 94 1.28 11.14 -14.49
CA CYS A 94 0.80 9.89 -15.11
C CYS A 94 0.01 10.17 -16.38
N ARG A 95 -0.88 11.15 -16.36
CA ARG A 95 -1.67 11.51 -17.55
C ARG A 95 -0.79 12.01 -18.68
N GLN A 96 0.24 12.78 -18.38
CA GLN A 96 1.17 13.30 -19.38
C GLN A 96 1.91 12.19 -20.14
N VAL A 97 2.21 11.07 -19.49
CA VAL A 97 2.93 9.94 -20.10
C VAL A 97 2.01 8.77 -20.46
N GLY A 98 0.70 8.93 -20.31
CA GLY A 98 -0.27 7.89 -20.64
C GLY A 98 -0.25 6.71 -19.68
N HIS A 99 0.16 6.92 -18.43
CA HIS A 99 0.20 5.86 -17.42
C HIS A 99 -1.19 5.66 -16.77
N PRO A 100 -1.66 4.39 -16.65
CA PRO A 100 -3.02 4.10 -16.15
C PRO A 100 -3.30 4.62 -14.74
N LEU A 101 -2.28 4.77 -13.90
CA LEU A 101 -2.45 5.28 -12.54
C LEU A 101 -3.02 6.71 -12.52
N GLY A 102 -2.96 7.44 -13.65
CA GLY A 102 -3.58 8.74 -13.82
C GLY A 102 -5.09 8.72 -14.05
N ASP A 103 -5.67 7.55 -14.31
CA ASP A 103 -7.10 7.42 -14.60
C ASP A 103 -7.94 7.55 -13.34
N LYS A 104 -9.14 8.10 -13.48
CA LYS A 104 -10.03 8.35 -12.33
C LYS A 104 -10.35 7.10 -11.53
N VAL A 105 -10.49 5.96 -12.20
CA VAL A 105 -10.80 4.67 -11.56
C VAL A 105 -9.72 4.24 -10.56
N HIS A 106 -8.51 4.76 -10.67
CA HIS A 106 -7.38 4.45 -9.81
C HIS A 106 -7.12 5.52 -8.74
N ASP A 107 -8.13 6.30 -8.34
CA ASP A 107 -7.98 7.33 -7.29
C ASP A 107 -7.46 6.72 -5.98
N GLY A 108 -8.00 5.59 -5.56
CA GLY A 108 -7.53 4.91 -4.34
C GLY A 108 -6.08 4.46 -4.45
N ASP A 109 -5.69 3.90 -5.57
CA ASP A 109 -4.31 3.45 -5.83
C ASP A 109 -3.35 4.63 -5.80
N ARG A 110 -3.75 5.78 -6.35
CA ARG A 110 -2.92 7.00 -6.30
C ARG A 110 -2.68 7.48 -4.88
N TRP A 111 -3.68 7.41 -4.00
CA TRP A 111 -3.49 7.77 -2.60
C TRP A 111 -2.46 6.87 -1.92
N ILE A 112 -2.49 5.58 -2.22
CA ILE A 112 -1.52 4.62 -1.68
C ILE A 112 -0.11 4.95 -2.20
N ALA A 113 0.03 5.19 -3.50
CA ALA A 113 1.30 5.60 -4.08
C ALA A 113 1.79 6.94 -3.52
N ALA A 114 0.89 7.91 -3.38
CA ALA A 114 1.22 9.23 -2.82
C ALA A 114 1.73 9.12 -1.38
N ALA A 115 1.15 8.24 -0.57
CA ALA A 115 1.62 7.99 0.79
C ALA A 115 3.06 7.48 0.80
N ALA A 116 3.38 6.51 -0.06
CA ALA A 116 4.74 5.99 -0.17
C ALA A 116 5.73 7.08 -0.62
N ILE A 117 5.39 7.85 -1.63
CA ILE A 117 6.23 8.95 -2.14
C ILE A 117 6.42 10.01 -1.05
N ARG A 118 5.35 10.39 -0.35
CA ARG A 118 5.37 11.38 0.73
C ARG A 118 6.35 11.01 1.84
N LEU A 119 6.41 9.73 2.17
CA LEU A 119 7.27 9.21 3.22
C LEU A 119 8.69 8.87 2.73
N GLY A 120 8.93 8.92 1.42
CA GLY A 120 10.20 8.49 0.84
C GLY A 120 10.45 7.00 0.99
N LEU A 121 9.39 6.20 0.98
CA LEU A 121 9.45 4.76 1.19
C LEU A 121 9.01 4.01 -0.06
N PRO A 122 9.50 2.77 -0.27
CA PRO A 122 8.97 1.93 -1.33
C PRO A 122 7.55 1.46 -1.01
N LEU A 123 6.82 1.15 -2.07
CA LEU A 123 5.50 0.50 -1.99
C LEU A 123 5.65 -0.96 -2.38
N ALA A 124 5.16 -1.86 -1.52
CA ALA A 124 5.00 -3.27 -1.86
C ALA A 124 3.58 -3.51 -2.39
N SER A 125 3.44 -3.92 -3.64
CA SER A 125 2.15 -4.19 -4.27
C SER A 125 2.27 -5.31 -5.30
N HIS A 126 1.19 -6.08 -5.42
CA HIS A 126 1.04 -7.12 -6.45
C HIS A 126 0.17 -6.65 -7.62
N ASP A 127 -0.32 -5.42 -7.57
CA ASP A 127 -1.14 -4.83 -8.63
C ASP A 127 -0.25 -4.22 -9.72
N GLY A 128 -0.43 -4.67 -10.95
CA GLY A 128 0.33 -4.20 -12.10
C GLY A 128 0.14 -2.71 -12.42
N VAL A 129 -0.90 -2.06 -11.89
CA VAL A 129 -1.15 -0.64 -12.16
C VAL A 129 0.00 0.27 -11.71
N PHE A 130 0.77 -0.15 -10.71
CA PHE A 130 1.88 0.65 -10.19
C PHE A 130 3.16 0.54 -11.00
N ALA A 131 3.27 -0.45 -11.87
CA ALA A 131 4.51 -0.69 -12.64
C ALA A 131 4.84 0.54 -13.50
N GLY A 132 6.07 1.04 -13.36
CA GLY A 132 6.53 2.19 -14.13
C GLY A 132 5.93 3.54 -13.73
N ALA A 133 5.21 3.62 -12.61
CA ALA A 133 4.64 4.89 -12.16
C ALA A 133 5.76 5.88 -11.81
N PRO A 134 5.62 7.17 -12.22
CA PRO A 134 6.62 8.19 -11.91
C PRO A 134 6.85 8.34 -10.40
N ARG A 135 8.09 8.57 -9.99
CA ARG A 135 8.49 8.84 -8.59
C ARG A 135 8.32 7.68 -7.62
N LEU A 136 7.70 6.56 -8.04
CA LEU A 136 7.38 5.45 -7.16
C LEU A 136 8.46 4.37 -7.21
N GLU A 137 8.99 4.02 -6.05
CA GLU A 137 9.82 2.83 -5.88
C GLU A 137 8.92 1.66 -5.53
N LEU A 138 8.91 0.63 -6.36
CA LEU A 138 7.99 -0.50 -6.24
C LEU A 138 8.73 -1.78 -5.88
N ILE A 139 8.23 -2.50 -4.87
CA ILE A 139 8.62 -3.87 -4.55
C ILE A 139 7.48 -4.77 -5.03
N THR A 140 7.75 -5.61 -6.01
CA THR A 140 6.74 -6.49 -6.58
C THR A 140 7.31 -7.80 -7.06
N VAL A 141 6.50 -8.86 -6.96
CA VAL A 141 6.73 -10.15 -7.61
C VAL A 141 5.66 -10.42 -8.66
N ALA A 142 4.82 -9.41 -8.98
CA ALA A 142 3.85 -9.53 -10.05
C ALA A 142 4.57 -9.71 -11.38
N PRO A 143 4.01 -10.51 -12.32
CA PRO A 143 4.55 -10.60 -13.67
C PRO A 143 4.60 -9.22 -14.32
N GLY A 144 5.69 -8.92 -15.06
CA GLY A 144 5.77 -7.71 -15.85
C GLY A 144 4.68 -7.63 -16.92
N PRO A 145 4.45 -6.43 -17.46
CA PRO A 145 3.48 -6.25 -18.52
C PRO A 145 3.86 -7.00 -19.79
#